data_af77dfa83758ec43ccbea23a8c4bcf58
#
_entry.id   af77dfa83758ec43ccbea23a8c4bcf58
#
_cell.length_a   1.000
_cell.length_b   1.000
_cell.length_c   1.000
_cell.angle_alpha   90.00
_cell.angle_beta   90.00
_cell.angle_gamma   90.00
#
_symmetry.space_group_name_H-M   'P 1'
#
loop_
_entity.id
_entity.type
_entity.pdbx_description
1 polymer ?
#
loop_
_entity_poly.entity_id
_entity_poly.type
_entity_poly.pdbx_seq_one_letter_code
_entity_poly.pdbx_strand_id
1 'polypeptide(L)'
;QKVGLYDEELVRNQDDEYNYRIREAGGKILLAEDVRSTYFSRGSFAKLWNQYFQYGYWKVRVLQKHPKQMSLRQFVPPLFVLSITTSILLTAFVRWGWVPLAVVLGTYLAANFIFSLSIASKKGWNFLGLLIPAFAIIHTSYGLGFLVGLLKFANRWHDKTGKVPPWYGERSETIMS
;
A
#
# COMPACT_ATOMS: atom_id res chain seq x y z
N GLN A 1 -25.33 -4.70 8.94
CA GLN A 1 -25.82 -5.42 7.75
C GLN A 1 -25.88 -4.57 6.46
N LYS A 2 -25.93 -3.22 6.54
CA LYS A 2 -25.96 -2.36 5.34
C LYS A 2 -24.69 -2.42 4.49
N VAL A 3 -23.55 -2.77 5.08
CA VAL A 3 -22.22 -2.70 4.45
C VAL A 3 -21.72 -4.10 4.03
N GLY A 4 -22.40 -5.16 4.47
CA GLY A 4 -21.94 -6.55 4.26
C GLY A 4 -20.75 -6.93 5.13
N LEU A 5 -20.11 -8.04 4.80
CA LEU A 5 -18.96 -8.59 5.52
C LEU A 5 -17.63 -8.13 4.89
N TYR A 6 -16.51 -8.55 5.46
CA TYR A 6 -15.19 -8.34 4.86
C TYR A 6 -15.10 -8.96 3.48
N ASP A 7 -14.39 -8.29 2.57
CA ASP A 7 -14.09 -8.83 1.25
C ASP A 7 -12.98 -9.90 1.37
N GLU A 8 -13.37 -11.17 1.25
CA GLU A 8 -12.46 -12.30 1.42
C GLU A 8 -11.48 -12.50 0.24
N GLU A 9 -11.70 -11.83 -0.87
CA GLU A 9 -10.73 -11.78 -1.96
C GLU A 9 -9.45 -11.03 -1.54
N LEU A 10 -9.61 -10.01 -0.69
CA LEU A 10 -8.51 -9.17 -0.27
C LEU A 10 -7.69 -9.85 0.83
N VAL A 11 -6.53 -10.40 0.52
CA VAL A 11 -5.60 -10.97 1.51
C VAL A 11 -4.98 -9.88 2.40
N ARG A 12 -4.91 -8.63 1.89
CA ARG A 12 -4.46 -7.43 2.60
C ARG A 12 -5.36 -6.25 2.27
N ASN A 13 -5.31 -5.21 3.11
CA ASN A 13 -6.14 -3.99 2.99
C ASN A 13 -7.66 -4.26 3.18
N GLN A 14 -8.04 -5.38 3.77
CA GLN A 14 -9.44 -5.71 4.08
C GLN A 14 -10.07 -4.70 5.03
N ASP A 15 -9.34 -4.33 6.08
CA ASP A 15 -9.73 -3.34 7.09
C ASP A 15 -9.90 -1.94 6.48
N ASP A 16 -9.00 -1.54 5.62
CA ASP A 16 -9.03 -0.25 4.92
C ASP A 16 -10.22 -0.18 3.94
N GLU A 17 -10.47 -1.24 3.18
CA GLU A 17 -11.62 -1.38 2.28
C GLU A 17 -12.94 -1.37 3.05
N TYR A 18 -13.04 -2.15 4.12
CA TYR A 18 -14.24 -2.23 4.95
C TYR A 18 -14.58 -0.89 5.62
N ASN A 19 -13.58 -0.22 6.18
CA ASN A 19 -13.73 1.10 6.77
C ASN A 19 -14.18 2.14 5.74
N TYR A 20 -13.75 2.01 4.49
CA TYR A 20 -14.22 2.86 3.39
C TYR A 20 -15.71 2.64 3.13
N ARG A 21 -16.17 1.40 2.99
CA ARG A 21 -17.58 1.07 2.79
C ARG A 21 -18.47 1.56 3.93
N ILE A 22 -18.01 1.43 5.18
CA ILE A 22 -18.75 1.97 6.33
C ILE A 22 -18.97 3.47 6.18
N ARG A 23 -17.92 4.22 5.85
CA ARG A 23 -18.01 5.68 5.69
C ARG A 23 -18.85 6.08 4.47
N GLU A 24 -18.74 5.36 3.37
CA GLU A 24 -19.55 5.59 2.17
C GLU A 24 -21.03 5.35 2.43
N ALA A 25 -21.38 4.40 3.30
CA ALA A 25 -22.73 4.14 3.76
C ALA A 25 -23.24 5.13 4.84
N GLY A 26 -22.48 6.20 5.13
CA GLY A 26 -22.83 7.20 6.16
C GLY A 26 -22.53 6.78 7.59
N GLY A 27 -21.85 5.64 7.80
CA GLY A 27 -21.43 5.17 9.11
C GLY A 27 -20.25 5.97 9.68
N LYS A 28 -20.10 5.91 11.00
CA LYS A 28 -18.98 6.51 11.73
C LYS A 28 -18.10 5.41 12.33
N ILE A 29 -16.80 5.65 12.36
CA ILE A 29 -15.83 4.75 13.01
C ILE A 29 -15.37 5.45 14.27
N LEU A 30 -15.62 4.81 15.41
CA LEU A 30 -15.20 5.29 16.71
C LEU A 30 -13.88 4.60 17.10
N LEU A 31 -12.88 5.42 17.41
CA LEU A 31 -11.65 4.95 18.04
C LEU A 31 -11.81 5.18 19.56
N ALA A 32 -11.96 4.09 20.31
CA ALA A 32 -12.16 4.17 21.75
C ALA A 32 -10.80 4.35 22.46
N GLU A 33 -10.70 5.34 23.34
CA GLU A 33 -9.45 5.69 24.04
C GLU A 33 -9.02 4.66 25.10
N ASP A 34 -9.99 3.93 25.65
CA ASP A 34 -9.80 2.92 26.70
C ASP A 34 -9.39 1.55 26.15
N VAL A 35 -9.57 1.31 24.84
CA VAL A 35 -9.17 0.06 24.20
C VAL A 35 -7.68 0.09 23.86
N ARG A 36 -6.90 -0.72 24.59
CA ARG A 36 -5.45 -0.86 24.35
C ARG A 36 -5.17 -2.18 23.66
N SER A 37 -4.37 -2.13 22.62
CA SER A 37 -3.85 -3.32 21.94
C SER A 37 -2.34 -3.25 21.82
N THR A 38 -1.66 -4.40 21.97
CA THR A 38 -0.23 -4.50 21.75
C THR A 38 0.02 -5.02 20.34
N TYR A 39 0.70 -4.22 19.53
CA TYR A 39 1.08 -4.59 18.18
C TYR A 39 2.55 -4.97 18.11
N PHE A 40 2.85 -6.19 17.70
CA PHE A 40 4.22 -6.64 17.45
C PHE A 40 4.63 -6.29 16.03
N SER A 41 5.49 -5.27 15.89
CA SER A 41 6.00 -4.85 14.59
C SER A 41 6.95 -5.87 13.97
N ARG A 42 7.19 -5.75 12.68
CA ARG A 42 8.10 -6.64 11.95
C ARG A 42 9.55 -6.35 12.35
N GLY A 43 10.25 -7.37 12.86
CA GLY A 43 11.63 -7.24 13.37
C GLY A 43 12.74 -7.35 12.32
N SER A 44 12.45 -7.28 11.00
CA SER A 44 13.48 -7.33 9.96
C SER A 44 13.07 -6.59 8.69
N PHE A 45 14.06 -6.08 7.94
CA PHE A 45 13.85 -5.42 6.66
C PHE A 45 13.22 -6.34 5.61
N ALA A 46 13.53 -7.63 5.61
CA ALA A 46 12.92 -8.60 4.70
C ALA A 46 11.40 -8.76 4.97
N LYS A 47 11.01 -8.82 6.24
CA LYS A 47 9.59 -8.86 6.63
C LYS A 47 8.87 -7.55 6.30
N LEU A 48 9.55 -6.40 6.47
CA LEU A 48 9.05 -5.08 6.10
C LEU A 48 8.81 -4.99 4.59
N TRP A 49 9.79 -5.43 3.78
CA TRP A 49 9.67 -5.51 2.33
C TRP A 49 8.44 -6.31 1.88
N ASN A 50 8.32 -7.53 2.39
CA ASN A 50 7.20 -8.41 2.02
C ASN A 50 5.85 -7.80 2.42
N GLN A 51 5.76 -7.18 3.58
CA GLN A 51 4.54 -6.52 4.05
C GLN A 51 4.12 -5.38 3.12
N TYR A 52 5.02 -4.47 2.77
CA TYR A 52 4.70 -3.31 1.92
C TYR A 52 4.51 -3.70 0.46
N PHE A 53 5.23 -4.72 -0.03
CA PHE A 53 4.95 -5.30 -1.34
C PHE A 53 3.51 -5.82 -1.43
N GLN A 54 3.06 -6.58 -0.44
CA GLN A 54 1.69 -7.09 -0.37
C GLN A 54 0.67 -5.95 -0.26
N TYR A 55 0.96 -4.91 0.50
CA TYR A 55 0.09 -3.74 0.58
C TYR A 55 -0.07 -3.05 -0.78
N GLY A 56 1.00 -2.81 -1.50
CA GLY A 56 0.95 -2.25 -2.85
C GLY A 56 0.19 -3.15 -3.82
N TYR A 57 0.51 -4.43 -3.83
CA TYR A 57 -0.10 -5.43 -4.71
C TYR A 57 -1.63 -5.48 -4.56
N TRP A 58 -2.13 -5.67 -3.34
CA TRP A 58 -3.56 -5.75 -3.08
C TRP A 58 -4.28 -4.39 -3.15
N LYS A 59 -3.53 -3.28 -3.03
CA LYS A 59 -4.11 -1.95 -3.17
C LYS A 59 -4.68 -1.70 -4.57
N VAL A 60 -4.16 -2.38 -5.59
CA VAL A 60 -4.72 -2.34 -6.95
C VAL A 60 -6.14 -2.90 -6.99
N ARG A 61 -6.42 -4.00 -6.27
CA ARG A 61 -7.80 -4.53 -6.19
C ARG A 61 -8.73 -3.56 -5.48
N VAL A 62 -8.26 -2.91 -4.42
CA VAL A 62 -9.02 -1.84 -3.76
C VAL A 62 -9.28 -0.66 -4.71
N LEU A 63 -8.27 -0.25 -5.50
CA LEU A 63 -8.43 0.78 -6.53
C LEU A 63 -9.49 0.39 -7.57
N GLN A 64 -9.49 -0.85 -8.04
CA GLN A 64 -10.45 -1.34 -9.03
C GLN A 64 -11.87 -1.36 -8.49
N LYS A 65 -12.06 -1.75 -7.22
CA LYS A 65 -13.37 -1.80 -6.56
C LYS A 65 -13.85 -0.42 -6.11
N HIS A 66 -12.97 0.38 -5.55
CA HIS A 66 -13.26 1.66 -4.91
C HIS A 66 -12.30 2.77 -5.34
N PRO A 67 -12.37 3.28 -6.59
CA PRO A 67 -11.43 4.30 -7.09
C PRO A 67 -11.38 5.56 -6.24
N LYS A 68 -12.52 5.96 -5.65
CA LYS A 68 -12.64 7.15 -4.79
C LYS A 68 -11.93 7.04 -3.45
N GLN A 69 -11.56 5.82 -3.03
CA GLN A 69 -10.79 5.60 -1.79
C GLN A 69 -9.33 6.03 -1.93
N MET A 70 -8.82 6.07 -3.16
CA MET A 70 -7.41 6.34 -3.41
C MET A 70 -7.08 7.82 -3.24
N SER A 71 -5.99 8.09 -2.52
CA SER A 71 -5.38 9.42 -2.43
C SER A 71 -4.15 9.50 -3.34
N LEU A 72 -3.83 10.71 -3.86
CA LEU A 72 -2.69 10.93 -4.76
C LEU A 72 -1.36 10.44 -4.18
N ARG A 73 -1.16 10.57 -2.87
CA ARG A 73 0.05 10.09 -2.18
C ARG A 73 0.31 8.59 -2.35
N GLN A 74 -0.72 7.79 -2.59
CA GLN A 74 -0.58 6.33 -2.77
C GLN A 74 0.00 5.97 -4.15
N PHE A 75 -0.05 6.90 -5.11
CA PHE A 75 0.55 6.73 -6.43
C PHE A 75 2.02 7.18 -6.48
N VAL A 76 2.50 7.91 -5.47
CA VAL A 76 3.90 8.39 -5.45
C VAL A 76 4.91 7.23 -5.49
N PRO A 77 4.81 6.17 -4.66
CA PRO A 77 5.76 5.06 -4.72
C PRO A 77 5.76 4.28 -6.04
N PRO A 78 4.62 3.91 -6.66
CA PRO A 78 4.64 3.25 -7.97
C PRO A 78 5.19 4.16 -9.08
N LEU A 79 4.90 5.46 -9.08
CA LEU A 79 5.49 6.41 -10.02
C LEU A 79 6.99 6.55 -9.83
N PHE A 80 7.48 6.55 -8.59
CA PHE A 80 8.90 6.57 -8.27
C PHE A 80 9.62 5.34 -8.85
N VAL A 81 9.09 4.12 -8.62
CA VAL A 81 9.67 2.89 -9.16
C VAL A 81 9.63 2.89 -10.69
N LEU A 82 8.53 3.33 -11.29
CA LEU A 82 8.41 3.45 -12.75
C LEU A 82 9.43 4.45 -13.31
N SER A 83 9.59 5.61 -12.66
CA SER A 83 10.57 6.63 -13.08
C SER A 83 12.00 6.10 -13.02
N ILE A 84 12.38 5.38 -11.98
CA ILE A 84 13.70 4.73 -11.88
C ILE A 84 13.88 3.71 -13.00
N THR A 85 12.92 2.81 -13.19
CA THR A 85 13.00 1.76 -14.21
C THR A 85 13.13 2.36 -15.60
N THR A 86 12.30 3.36 -15.92
CA THR A 86 12.37 4.07 -17.20
C THR A 86 13.70 4.80 -17.38
N SER A 87 14.20 5.48 -16.34
CA SER A 87 15.50 6.18 -16.39
C SER A 87 16.68 5.23 -16.58
N ILE A 88 16.65 4.04 -15.97
CA ILE A 88 17.66 2.99 -16.20
C ILE A 88 17.64 2.55 -17.65
N LEU A 89 16.45 2.30 -18.22
CA LEU A 89 16.33 1.92 -19.63
C LEU A 89 16.85 3.03 -20.55
N LEU A 90 16.51 4.29 -20.28
CA LEU A 90 17.01 5.43 -21.05
C LEU A 90 18.54 5.53 -21.02
N THR A 91 19.16 5.17 -19.90
CA THR A 91 20.64 5.18 -19.79
C THR A 91 21.30 4.21 -20.77
N ALA A 92 20.63 3.10 -21.11
CA ALA A 92 21.15 2.12 -22.06
C ALA A 92 21.08 2.59 -23.54
N PHE A 93 20.14 3.48 -23.87
CA PHE A 93 19.86 3.85 -25.28
C PHE A 93 20.18 5.32 -25.63
N VAL A 94 20.31 6.20 -24.63
CA VAL A 94 20.45 7.64 -24.82
C VAL A 94 21.70 8.14 -24.09
N ARG A 95 22.57 8.90 -24.82
CA ARG A 95 23.82 9.44 -24.26
C ARG A 95 23.65 10.20 -22.93
N TRP A 96 22.58 10.95 -22.81
CA TRP A 96 22.23 11.73 -21.58
C TRP A 96 21.17 11.05 -20.70
N GLY A 97 20.87 9.77 -20.94
CA GLY A 97 19.86 9.00 -20.23
C GLY A 97 20.11 8.84 -18.72
N TRP A 98 21.37 9.02 -18.29
CA TRP A 98 21.72 9.00 -16.87
C TRP A 98 21.21 10.25 -16.10
N VAL A 99 20.94 11.37 -16.79
CA VAL A 99 20.50 12.63 -16.16
C VAL A 99 19.15 12.45 -15.44
N PRO A 100 18.07 11.94 -16.06
CA PRO A 100 16.82 11.68 -15.34
C PRO A 100 17.02 10.72 -14.16
N LEU A 101 17.85 9.70 -14.28
CA LEU A 101 18.16 8.80 -13.18
C LEU A 101 18.81 9.52 -11.99
N ALA A 102 19.83 10.35 -12.27
CA ALA A 102 20.51 11.15 -11.25
C ALA A 102 19.56 12.13 -10.56
N VAL A 103 18.66 12.78 -11.33
CA VAL A 103 17.65 13.69 -10.76
C VAL A 103 16.66 12.95 -9.87
N VAL A 104 16.09 11.83 -10.32
CA VAL A 104 15.10 11.04 -9.54
C VAL A 104 15.74 10.49 -8.28
N LEU A 105 16.92 9.88 -8.38
CA LEU A 105 17.61 9.32 -7.22
C LEU A 105 18.10 10.42 -6.27
N GLY A 106 18.69 11.50 -6.80
CA GLY A 106 19.19 12.60 -5.99
C GLY A 106 18.09 13.30 -5.18
N THR A 107 16.97 13.63 -5.83
CA THR A 107 15.83 14.24 -5.14
C THR A 107 15.21 13.30 -4.12
N TYR A 108 15.09 12.02 -4.45
CA TYR A 108 14.59 11.00 -3.52
C TYR A 108 15.50 10.83 -2.29
N LEU A 109 16.81 10.67 -2.50
CA LEU A 109 17.76 10.50 -1.40
C LEU A 109 17.83 11.74 -0.51
N ALA A 110 17.80 12.94 -1.10
CA ALA A 110 17.74 14.19 -0.33
C ALA A 110 16.47 14.25 0.53
N ALA A 111 15.30 13.97 -0.05
CA ALA A 111 14.04 13.93 0.70
C ALA A 111 14.06 12.87 1.81
N ASN A 112 14.48 11.63 1.48
CA ASN A 112 14.60 10.55 2.46
C ASN A 112 15.50 10.94 3.63
N PHE A 113 16.67 11.54 3.34
CA PHE A 113 17.61 11.99 4.35
C PHE A 113 17.02 13.08 5.24
N ILE A 114 16.40 14.11 4.65
CA ILE A 114 15.76 15.21 5.41
C ILE A 114 14.65 14.69 6.33
N PHE A 115 13.77 13.83 5.83
CA PHE A 115 12.71 13.24 6.66
C PHE A 115 13.27 12.33 7.76
N SER A 116 14.30 11.53 7.45
CA SER A 116 14.98 10.68 8.44
C SER A 116 15.63 11.52 9.54
N LEU A 117 16.30 12.63 9.19
CA LEU A 117 16.86 13.59 10.17
C LEU A 117 15.76 14.20 11.03
N SER A 118 14.65 14.64 10.43
CA SER A 118 13.53 15.24 11.17
C SER A 118 12.91 14.26 12.18
N ILE A 119 12.87 12.98 11.89
CA ILE A 119 12.37 11.95 12.83
C ILE A 119 13.44 11.63 13.88
N ALA A 120 14.70 11.45 13.47
CA ALA A 120 15.80 11.13 14.37
C ALA A 120 16.02 12.22 15.41
N SER A 121 15.87 13.49 15.04
CA SER A 121 15.99 14.63 15.98
C SER A 121 14.90 14.61 17.07
N LYS A 122 13.72 14.03 16.80
CA LYS A 122 12.60 13.96 17.74
C LYS A 122 12.55 12.66 18.53
N LYS A 123 13.05 11.55 17.95
CA LYS A 123 12.91 10.20 18.52
C LYS A 123 14.22 9.57 18.97
N GLY A 124 15.35 10.15 18.58
CA GLY A 124 16.70 9.68 18.94
C GLY A 124 17.56 9.40 17.71
N TRP A 125 18.79 9.86 17.74
CA TRP A 125 19.76 9.75 16.64
C TRP A 125 20.15 8.31 16.30
N ASN A 126 20.02 7.39 17.24
CA ASN A 126 20.29 5.96 17.05
C ASN A 126 19.42 5.34 15.95
N PHE A 127 18.26 5.93 15.64
CA PHE A 127 17.36 5.43 14.60
C PHE A 127 17.73 5.89 13.19
N LEU A 128 18.60 6.90 13.02
CA LEU A 128 18.90 7.47 11.70
C LEU A 128 19.37 6.40 10.70
N GLY A 129 20.30 5.53 11.13
CA GLY A 129 20.83 4.45 10.28
C GLY A 129 19.79 3.41 9.86
N LEU A 130 18.69 3.27 10.62
CA LEU A 130 17.60 2.36 10.31
C LEU A 130 16.49 3.03 9.49
N LEU A 131 16.26 4.33 9.69
CA LEU A 131 15.20 5.07 9.01
C LEU A 131 15.44 5.20 7.52
N ILE A 132 16.66 5.51 7.09
CA ILE A 132 17.02 5.67 5.69
C ILE A 132 16.71 4.40 4.87
N PRO A 133 17.22 3.20 5.23
CA PRO A 133 16.88 1.98 4.50
C PRO A 133 15.41 1.57 4.69
N ALA A 134 14.79 1.84 5.85
CA ALA A 134 13.39 1.54 6.06
C ALA A 134 12.48 2.31 5.08
N PHE A 135 12.68 3.62 4.91
CA PHE A 135 11.94 4.42 3.93
C PHE A 135 12.17 3.94 2.50
N ALA A 136 13.43 3.62 2.15
CA ALA A 136 13.75 3.09 0.82
C ALA A 136 13.00 1.78 0.56
N ILE A 137 12.99 0.86 1.54
CA ILE A 137 12.25 -0.41 1.46
C ILE A 137 10.76 -0.17 1.31
N ILE A 138 10.16 0.68 2.12
CA ILE A 138 8.73 0.96 2.10
C ILE A 138 8.30 1.48 0.71
N HIS A 139 9.00 2.48 0.18
CA HIS A 139 8.62 3.10 -1.09
C HIS A 139 8.87 2.15 -2.27
N THR A 140 10.02 1.48 -2.32
CA THR A 140 10.34 0.58 -3.43
C THR A 140 9.48 -0.67 -3.43
N SER A 141 9.28 -1.31 -2.27
CA SER A 141 8.48 -2.54 -2.19
C SER A 141 7.00 -2.28 -2.46
N TYR A 142 6.43 -1.20 -1.90
CA TYR A 142 5.04 -0.83 -2.18
C TYR A 142 4.85 -0.47 -3.66
N GLY A 143 5.74 0.36 -4.21
CA GLY A 143 5.68 0.76 -5.62
C GLY A 143 5.77 -0.44 -6.56
N LEU A 144 6.73 -1.33 -6.32
CA LEU A 144 6.88 -2.56 -7.10
C LEU A 144 5.66 -3.48 -6.96
N GLY A 145 5.18 -3.68 -5.73
CA GLY A 145 3.96 -4.47 -5.48
C GLY A 145 2.76 -3.92 -6.24
N PHE A 146 2.58 -2.59 -6.25
CA PHE A 146 1.50 -1.93 -6.97
C PHE A 146 1.61 -2.15 -8.50
N LEU A 147 2.80 -1.97 -9.09
CA LEU A 147 3.02 -2.20 -10.52
C LEU A 147 2.77 -3.66 -10.91
N VAL A 148 3.27 -4.61 -10.10
CA VAL A 148 3.00 -6.04 -10.31
C VAL A 148 1.50 -6.33 -10.17
N GLY A 149 0.82 -5.72 -9.22
CA GLY A 149 -0.63 -5.82 -9.06
C GLY A 149 -1.40 -5.29 -10.26
N LEU A 150 -0.98 -4.16 -10.86
CA LEU A 150 -1.58 -3.63 -12.10
C LEU A 150 -1.51 -4.66 -13.24
N LEU A 151 -0.37 -5.31 -13.41
CA LEU A 151 -0.20 -6.35 -14.44
C LEU A 151 -1.04 -7.59 -14.12
N LYS A 152 -1.00 -8.07 -12.87
CA LYS A 152 -1.71 -9.28 -12.45
C LYS A 152 -3.21 -9.15 -12.53
N PHE A 153 -3.75 -8.01 -12.17
CA PHE A 153 -5.18 -7.74 -12.14
C PHE A 153 -5.67 -6.94 -13.37
N ALA A 154 -4.86 -6.87 -14.45
CA ALA A 154 -5.20 -6.09 -15.65
C ALA A 154 -6.58 -6.41 -16.22
N ASN A 155 -6.97 -7.68 -16.20
CA ASN A 155 -8.26 -8.17 -16.76
C ASN A 155 -9.44 -8.04 -15.78
N ARG A 156 -9.25 -7.46 -14.59
CA ARG A 156 -10.26 -7.45 -13.52
C ARG A 156 -10.85 -6.06 -13.23
N TRP A 157 -10.72 -5.11 -14.13
CA TRP A 157 -11.24 -3.75 -13.96
C TRP A 157 -12.77 -3.68 -13.91
N HIS A 158 -13.46 -4.63 -14.56
CA HIS A 158 -14.92 -4.72 -14.55
C HIS A 158 -15.47 -5.61 -13.42
N ASP A 159 -14.62 -6.43 -12.81
CA ASP A 159 -14.98 -7.30 -11.70
C ASP A 159 -14.82 -6.56 -10.36
N LYS A 160 -15.93 -6.05 -9.85
CA LYS A 160 -15.99 -5.36 -8.55
C LYS A 160 -16.50 -6.26 -7.42
N THR A 161 -16.86 -7.51 -7.73
CA THR A 161 -17.39 -8.45 -6.75
C THR A 161 -16.27 -9.03 -5.90
N GLY A 162 -16.50 -9.18 -4.59
CA GLY A 162 -15.69 -10.01 -3.71
C GLY A 162 -16.01 -11.49 -3.95
N LYS A 163 -15.04 -12.38 -3.76
CA LYS A 163 -15.33 -13.81 -3.67
C LYS A 163 -15.94 -14.07 -2.30
N VAL A 164 -17.25 -14.26 -2.25
CA VAL A 164 -17.94 -14.75 -1.06
C VAL A 164 -17.79 -16.28 -1.06
N PRO A 165 -17.25 -16.89 0.01
CA PRO A 165 -17.17 -18.34 0.09
C PRO A 165 -18.54 -18.98 -0.01
N PRO A 166 -18.69 -20.14 -0.69
CA PRO A 166 -19.98 -20.81 -0.89
C PRO A 166 -20.75 -21.09 0.41
N TRP A 167 -20.03 -21.36 1.51
CA TRP A 167 -20.64 -21.66 2.82
C TRP A 167 -21.29 -20.44 3.52
N TYR A 168 -21.08 -19.22 3.03
CA TYR A 168 -21.71 -18.00 3.57
C TYR A 168 -23.17 -17.87 3.15
N GLY A 169 -23.56 -18.34 1.95
CA GLY A 169 -24.93 -18.35 1.46
C GLY A 169 -25.85 -19.29 2.27
N GLU A 170 -25.32 -20.45 2.64
CA GLU A 170 -26.08 -21.47 3.37
C GLU A 170 -26.39 -21.09 4.83
N ARG A 171 -25.53 -20.28 5.48
CA ARG A 171 -25.77 -19.83 6.86
C ARG A 171 -26.81 -18.72 7.00
N SER A 172 -26.97 -17.87 6.00
CA SER A 172 -27.94 -16.78 6.06
C SER A 172 -29.37 -17.25 6.00
N GLU A 173 -29.63 -18.39 5.36
CA GLU A 173 -30.97 -19.00 5.30
C GLU A 173 -31.35 -19.74 6.59
N THR A 174 -30.36 -20.31 7.30
CA THR A 174 -30.60 -21.06 8.56
C THR A 174 -30.84 -20.15 9.78
N ILE A 175 -30.45 -18.87 9.73
CA ILE A 175 -30.64 -17.91 10.85
C ILE A 175 -31.98 -17.15 10.70
N MET A 176 -32.61 -17.17 9.52
CA MET A 176 -33.89 -16.51 9.25
C MET A 176 -35.09 -17.47 9.27
N SER A 177 -34.90 -18.75 9.47
CA SER A 177 -35.93 -19.76 9.73
C SER A 177 -36.04 -20.05 11.24
#